data_ca9a2cfd527f1c97cb83a1abbb16080d
#
_entry.id   ca9a2cfd527f1c97cb83a1abbb16080d
#
_cell.length_a   1.000
_cell.length_b   1.000
_cell.length_c   1.000
_cell.angle_alpha   90.00
_cell.angle_beta   90.00
_cell.angle_gamma   90.00
#
_symmetry.space_group_name_H-M   'P 1'
#
loop_
_entity.id
_entity.type
_entity.pdbx_description
1 polymer ?
#
loop_
_entity_poly.entity_id
_entity_poly.type
_entity_poly.pdbx_seq_one_letter_code
_entity_poly.pdbx_strand_id
1 'polypeptide(L)'
;ECLVGSEMCIRDSGYVEYEELRSVEYTQDNGTTCDVVVGRLTELRILDKNTNIILISHAIPYGAKLFVKDGQEISKGELLCEWDPFNALIITEFSGTVGLENLIEGETYKEESDETTGFREMIIIEFRDKMKAPALCINDAEGNTVKSYNLPVGAHIVVKEGAEVVAGSTIAKIPRAVGKAGDIT
;
A
#
# COMPACT_ATOMS: atom_id res chain seq x y z
N GLU A 1 -21.69 -1.60 -12.82
CA GLU A 1 -20.31 -1.89 -13.25
C GLU A 1 -19.33 -1.01 -12.50
N CYS A 2 -18.94 -1.46 -11.31
CA CYS A 2 -17.98 -0.77 -10.47
C CYS A 2 -16.72 -1.63 -10.28
N LEU A 3 -16.12 -2.06 -11.36
CA LEU A 3 -14.76 -2.56 -11.43
C LEU A 3 -14.02 -1.71 -12.45
N VAL A 4 -13.71 -0.48 -12.06
CA VAL A 4 -12.81 0.37 -12.83
C VAL A 4 -11.47 0.33 -12.12
N GLY A 5 -10.66 -0.62 -12.53
CA GLY A 5 -9.21 -0.71 -12.30
C GLY A 5 -8.66 -0.55 -10.88
N SER A 6 -9.21 0.30 -10.06
CA SER A 6 -8.69 0.65 -8.72
C SER A 6 -9.73 0.72 -7.60
N GLU A 7 -10.98 0.49 -7.93
CA GLU A 7 -12.09 0.60 -6.98
C GLU A 7 -13.00 -0.63 -7.04
N MET A 8 -13.51 -1.06 -5.91
CA MET A 8 -14.48 -2.14 -5.81
C MET A 8 -15.78 -1.63 -5.21
N CYS A 9 -16.86 -1.76 -5.97
CA CYS A 9 -18.23 -1.53 -5.50
C CYS A 9 -19.07 -2.79 -5.75
N ILE A 10 -20.22 -2.90 -5.11
CA ILE A 10 -21.05 -4.09 -5.23
C ILE A 10 -22.30 -3.92 -6.12
N ARG A 11 -22.76 -5.01 -6.69
CA ARG A 11 -24.01 -5.10 -7.47
C ARG A 11 -25.25 -5.31 -6.61
N ASP A 12 -25.09 -6.04 -5.53
CA ASP A 12 -26.18 -6.47 -4.65
C ASP A 12 -25.92 -6.04 -3.22
N SER A 13 -26.96 -5.91 -2.43
CA SER A 13 -26.84 -5.61 -1.01
C SER A 13 -26.55 -6.89 -0.20
N GLY A 14 -25.74 -6.76 0.83
CA GLY A 14 -25.34 -7.86 1.70
C GLY A 14 -24.56 -7.42 2.90
N TYR A 15 -23.88 -8.36 3.56
CA TYR A 15 -22.94 -8.11 4.65
C TYR A 15 -21.52 -8.36 4.19
N VAL A 16 -20.61 -7.51 4.63
CA VAL A 16 -19.17 -7.68 4.42
C VAL A 16 -18.61 -8.66 5.43
N GLU A 17 -17.82 -9.62 4.96
CA GLU A 17 -16.98 -10.47 5.79
C GLU A 17 -15.55 -10.43 5.25
N TYR A 18 -14.57 -10.25 6.13
CA TYR A 18 -13.17 -10.33 5.77
C TYR A 18 -12.56 -11.62 6.30
N GLU A 19 -11.78 -12.29 5.47
CA GLU A 19 -10.95 -13.41 5.87
C GLU A 19 -9.48 -13.00 5.85
N GLU A 20 -8.71 -13.43 6.85
CA GLU A 20 -7.28 -13.13 7.00
C GLU A 20 -6.96 -11.62 6.96
N LEU A 21 -7.86 -10.79 7.47
CA LEU A 21 -7.66 -9.34 7.49
C LEU A 21 -6.56 -8.95 8.47
N ARG A 22 -5.53 -8.32 7.94
CA ARG A 22 -4.55 -7.54 8.70
C ARG A 22 -4.54 -6.13 8.14
N SER A 23 -4.94 -5.18 8.95
CA SER A 23 -5.02 -3.77 8.57
C SER A 23 -4.54 -2.86 9.68
N VAL A 24 -4.21 -1.64 9.32
CA VAL A 24 -3.92 -0.55 10.25
C VAL A 24 -4.85 0.61 9.95
N GLU A 25 -5.31 1.29 10.98
CA GLU A 25 -6.14 2.47 10.83
C GLU A 25 -5.29 3.65 10.34
N TYR A 26 -5.74 4.30 9.31
CA TYR A 26 -5.08 5.45 8.70
C TYR A 26 -6.07 6.59 8.51
N THR A 27 -5.69 7.79 8.94
CA THR A 27 -6.46 9.00 8.71
C THR A 27 -5.89 9.73 7.51
N GLN A 28 -6.71 9.91 6.48
CA GLN A 28 -6.35 10.65 5.27
C GLN A 28 -6.27 12.15 5.55
N ASP A 29 -5.62 12.88 4.66
CA ASP A 29 -5.47 14.34 4.75
C ASP A 29 -6.82 15.09 4.78
N ASN A 30 -7.87 14.49 4.22
CA ASN A 30 -9.24 15.01 4.27
C ASN A 30 -9.96 14.77 5.61
N GLY A 31 -9.30 14.11 6.58
CA GLY A 31 -9.87 13.76 7.88
C GLY A 31 -10.68 12.46 7.89
N THR A 32 -10.82 11.78 6.76
CA THR A 32 -11.52 10.49 6.69
C THR A 32 -10.60 9.36 7.17
N THR A 33 -11.09 8.55 8.10
CA THR A 33 -10.38 7.38 8.60
C THR A 33 -10.76 6.15 7.78
N CYS A 34 -9.75 5.40 7.34
CA CYS A 34 -9.93 4.12 6.65
C CYS A 34 -8.95 3.07 7.19
N ASP A 35 -9.20 1.82 6.89
CA ASP A 35 -8.28 0.73 7.19
C ASP A 35 -7.40 0.47 5.97
N VAL A 36 -6.08 0.43 6.16
CA VAL A 36 -5.12 0.08 5.10
C VAL A 36 -4.68 -1.36 5.29
N VAL A 37 -4.83 -2.16 4.25
CA VAL A 37 -4.47 -3.59 4.28
C VAL A 37 -2.95 -3.76 4.29
N VAL A 38 -2.44 -4.42 5.31
CA VAL A 38 -1.02 -4.80 5.45
C VAL A 38 -0.82 -6.32 5.35
N GLY A 39 -1.92 -7.08 5.23
CA GLY A 39 -1.91 -8.50 4.95
C GLY A 39 -1.77 -8.79 3.45
N ARG A 40 -1.30 -10.00 3.14
CA ARG A 40 -1.13 -10.45 1.73
C ARG A 40 -2.17 -11.46 1.30
N LEU A 41 -2.95 -11.99 2.24
CA LEU A 41 -3.94 -13.04 2.02
C LEU A 41 -5.37 -12.58 2.38
N THR A 42 -5.59 -11.29 2.42
CA THR A 42 -6.90 -10.73 2.77
C THR A 42 -7.91 -10.99 1.65
N GLU A 43 -9.04 -11.55 2.01
CA GLU A 43 -10.17 -11.79 1.13
C GLU A 43 -11.40 -11.06 1.66
N LEU A 44 -12.09 -10.37 0.77
CA LEU A 44 -13.38 -9.73 1.05
C LEU A 44 -14.48 -10.61 0.48
N ARG A 45 -15.44 -10.95 1.33
CA ARG A 45 -16.64 -11.72 0.96
C ARG A 45 -17.89 -10.88 1.20
N ILE A 46 -18.87 -11.08 0.34
CA ILE A 46 -20.19 -10.50 0.51
C ILE A 46 -21.18 -11.62 0.66
N LEU A 47 -21.90 -11.58 1.77
CA LEU A 47 -22.87 -12.59 2.17
C LEU A 47 -24.28 -12.08 1.97
N ASP A 48 -25.17 -12.95 1.48
CA ASP A 48 -26.60 -12.69 1.41
C ASP A 48 -27.21 -12.55 2.82
N LYS A 49 -28.06 -11.54 3.01
CA LYS A 49 -28.68 -11.21 4.29
C LYS A 49 -29.53 -12.33 4.89
N ASN A 50 -30.14 -13.12 4.06
CA ASN A 50 -31.14 -14.10 4.48
C ASN A 50 -30.59 -15.52 4.56
N THR A 51 -29.69 -15.85 3.65
CA THR A 51 -29.18 -17.22 3.49
C THR A 51 -27.75 -17.41 3.97
N ASN A 52 -27.04 -16.31 4.25
CA ASN A 52 -25.60 -16.32 4.56
C ASN A 52 -24.73 -17.00 3.48
N ILE A 53 -25.23 -17.06 2.26
CA ILE A 53 -24.48 -17.60 1.15
C ILE A 53 -23.51 -16.54 0.64
N ILE A 54 -22.28 -16.94 0.32
CA ILE A 54 -21.29 -16.06 -0.28
C ILE A 54 -21.74 -15.71 -1.69
N LEU A 55 -22.07 -14.43 -1.91
CA LEU A 55 -22.46 -13.90 -3.22
C LEU A 55 -21.24 -13.58 -4.08
N ILE A 56 -20.23 -12.99 -3.45
CA ILE A 56 -19.01 -12.53 -4.11
C ILE A 56 -17.84 -12.76 -3.16
N SER A 57 -16.70 -13.13 -3.71
CA SER A 57 -15.43 -13.22 -3.00
C SER A 57 -14.32 -12.64 -3.88
N HIS A 58 -13.53 -11.74 -3.32
CA HIS A 58 -12.41 -11.09 -3.99
C HIS A 58 -11.19 -10.98 -3.08
N ALA A 59 -10.04 -11.32 -3.63
CA ALA A 59 -8.76 -11.04 -2.97
C ALA A 59 -8.48 -9.54 -2.95
N ILE A 60 -8.11 -9.03 -1.78
CA ILE A 60 -7.77 -7.62 -1.58
C ILE A 60 -6.26 -7.47 -1.61
N PRO A 61 -5.73 -6.60 -2.48
CA PRO A 61 -4.29 -6.40 -2.57
C PRO A 61 -3.72 -5.69 -1.34
N TYR A 62 -2.46 -5.96 -1.04
CA TYR A 62 -1.70 -5.23 -0.06
C TYR A 62 -1.71 -3.73 -0.38
N GLY A 63 -1.92 -2.90 0.62
CA GLY A 63 -1.98 -1.45 0.47
C GLY A 63 -3.35 -0.90 0.09
N ALA A 64 -4.36 -1.75 -0.10
CA ALA A 64 -5.72 -1.30 -0.36
C ALA A 64 -6.31 -0.55 0.85
N LYS A 65 -7.07 0.48 0.57
CA LYS A 65 -7.85 1.23 1.57
C LYS A 65 -9.25 0.65 1.64
N LEU A 66 -9.67 0.28 2.84
CA LEU A 66 -10.99 -0.28 3.10
C LEU A 66 -11.89 0.79 3.72
N PHE A 67 -13.06 0.99 3.14
CA PHE A 67 -14.05 1.99 3.60
C PHE A 67 -15.21 1.36 4.36
N VAL A 68 -15.31 0.04 4.38
CA VAL A 68 -16.34 -0.72 5.08
C VAL A 68 -15.72 -1.65 6.11
N LYS A 69 -16.44 -1.85 7.20
CA LYS A 69 -15.96 -2.70 8.31
C LYS A 69 -16.53 -4.11 8.20
N ASP A 70 -15.86 -5.06 8.86
CA ASP A 70 -16.33 -6.44 8.97
C ASP A 70 -17.73 -6.49 9.61
N GLY A 71 -18.63 -7.26 9.02
CA GLY A 71 -20.01 -7.36 9.44
C GLY A 71 -20.90 -6.17 9.06
N GLN A 72 -20.39 -5.16 8.36
CA GLN A 72 -21.17 -4.01 7.94
C GLN A 72 -22.14 -4.40 6.82
N GLU A 73 -23.38 -3.91 6.95
CA GLU A 73 -24.37 -3.98 5.88
C GLU A 73 -24.02 -2.96 4.79
N ILE A 74 -24.02 -3.42 3.55
CA ILE A 74 -23.67 -2.60 2.39
C ILE A 74 -24.79 -2.61 1.36
N SER A 75 -24.88 -1.49 0.64
CA SER A 75 -25.88 -1.28 -0.40
C SER A 75 -25.26 -1.30 -1.78
N LYS A 76 -26.07 -1.60 -2.77
CA LYS A 76 -25.66 -1.58 -4.17
C LYS A 76 -25.01 -0.24 -4.55
N GLY A 77 -23.83 -0.32 -5.16
CA GLY A 77 -23.07 0.84 -5.63
C GLY A 77 -22.18 1.51 -4.58
N GLU A 78 -22.16 0.96 -3.36
CA GLU A 78 -21.28 1.46 -2.30
C GLU A 78 -19.81 1.11 -2.58
N LEU A 79 -18.92 2.07 -2.36
CA LEU A 79 -17.48 1.87 -2.50
C LEU A 79 -16.95 1.06 -1.31
N LEU A 80 -16.37 -0.09 -1.57
CA LEU A 80 -15.87 -1.00 -0.55
C LEU A 80 -14.38 -0.80 -0.28
N CYS A 81 -13.58 -0.74 -1.33
CA CYS A 81 -12.14 -0.55 -1.24
C CYS A 81 -11.59 0.14 -2.48
N GLU A 82 -10.41 0.69 -2.30
CA GLU A 82 -9.62 1.37 -3.33
C GLU A 82 -8.17 0.92 -3.25
N TRP A 83 -7.51 0.72 -4.37
CA TRP A 83 -6.09 0.39 -4.44
C TRP A 83 -5.41 1.04 -5.65
N ASP A 84 -4.09 1.11 -5.62
CA ASP A 84 -3.30 1.59 -6.75
C ASP A 84 -2.91 0.42 -7.66
N PRO A 85 -3.44 0.33 -8.89
CA PRO A 85 -3.11 -0.75 -9.80
C PRO A 85 -1.75 -0.56 -10.51
N PHE A 86 -1.19 0.64 -10.48
CA PHE A 86 0.04 1.00 -11.20
C PHE A 86 1.32 0.85 -10.38
N ASN A 87 1.20 0.87 -9.06
CA ASN A 87 2.34 0.77 -8.16
C ASN A 87 2.13 -0.34 -7.13
N ALA A 88 3.18 -1.08 -6.85
CA ALA A 88 3.25 -1.84 -5.62
C ALA A 88 3.72 -0.89 -4.51
N LEU A 89 3.05 -0.92 -3.37
CA LEU A 89 3.32 -0.01 -2.26
C LEU A 89 4.11 -0.73 -1.17
N ILE A 90 4.97 0.02 -0.47
CA ILE A 90 5.53 -0.37 0.82
C ILE A 90 4.92 0.56 1.85
N ILE A 91 4.20 -0.01 2.81
CA ILE A 91 3.42 0.72 3.81
C ILE A 91 3.97 0.39 5.19
N THR A 92 4.13 1.41 6.03
CA THR A 92 4.54 1.19 7.41
C THR A 92 3.37 0.71 8.26
N GLU A 93 3.63 -0.32 9.06
CA GLU A 93 2.69 -0.80 10.08
C GLU A 93 2.81 -0.03 11.40
N PHE A 94 3.84 0.81 11.53
CA PHE A 94 4.16 1.52 12.77
C PHE A 94 4.32 3.01 12.52
N SER A 95 3.95 3.80 13.51
CA SER A 95 4.23 5.23 13.54
C SER A 95 5.64 5.47 14.09
N GLY A 96 6.32 6.46 13.57
CA GLY A 96 7.65 6.82 14.03
C GLY A 96 8.39 7.74 13.08
N THR A 97 9.70 7.83 13.24
CA THR A 97 10.58 8.64 12.43
C THR A 97 11.30 7.78 11.38
N VAL A 98 11.34 8.26 10.15
CA VAL A 98 12.02 7.58 9.04
C VAL A 98 13.53 7.65 9.20
N GLY A 99 14.19 6.49 9.15
CA GLY A 99 15.64 6.36 8.99
C GLY A 99 15.97 5.68 7.66
N LEU A 100 17.06 6.07 7.04
CA LEU A 100 17.54 5.50 5.79
C LEU A 100 18.87 4.78 6.02
N GLU A 101 18.95 3.50 5.66
CA GLU A 101 20.15 2.69 5.80
C GLU A 101 20.72 2.30 4.44
N ASN A 102 22.05 2.33 4.33
CA ASN A 102 22.79 1.95 3.12
C ASN A 102 22.37 2.69 1.84
N LEU A 103 21.88 3.92 1.98
CA LEU A 103 21.56 4.77 0.85
C LEU A 103 22.79 5.61 0.48
N ILE A 104 23.46 5.21 -0.60
CA ILE A 104 24.67 5.85 -1.12
C ILE A 104 24.35 6.31 -2.55
N GLU A 105 24.41 7.63 -2.77
CA GLU A 105 24.13 8.21 -4.06
C GLU A 105 25.11 7.70 -5.13
N GLY A 106 24.57 7.24 -6.25
CA GLY A 106 25.33 6.64 -7.35
C GLY A 106 25.70 5.18 -7.15
N GLU A 107 25.56 4.61 -5.94
CA GLU A 107 25.83 3.18 -5.66
C GLU A 107 24.55 2.38 -5.44
N THR A 108 23.66 2.86 -4.58
CA THR A 108 22.40 2.18 -4.24
C THR A 108 21.16 2.95 -4.65
N TYR A 109 21.25 4.27 -4.80
CA TYR A 109 20.15 5.09 -5.31
C TYR A 109 20.66 6.22 -6.23
N LYS A 110 19.76 6.78 -7.00
CA LYS A 110 19.92 8.03 -7.74
C LYS A 110 18.75 8.96 -7.46
N GLU A 111 19.00 10.26 -7.57
CA GLU A 111 17.92 11.24 -7.57
C GLU A 111 17.45 11.49 -9.01
N GLU A 112 16.17 11.36 -9.24
CA GLU A 112 15.51 11.80 -10.48
C GLU A 112 14.55 12.95 -10.16
N SER A 113 14.57 13.96 -11.00
CA SER A 113 13.59 15.03 -10.95
C SER A 113 12.40 14.65 -11.83
N ASP A 114 11.23 14.56 -11.25
CA ASP A 114 9.99 14.45 -12.01
C ASP A 114 9.73 15.79 -12.71
N GLU A 115 9.80 15.79 -14.04
CA GLU A 115 9.55 16.98 -14.86
C GLU A 115 8.13 17.52 -14.70
N THR A 116 7.19 16.67 -14.30
CA THR A 116 5.77 17.01 -14.17
C THR A 116 5.48 17.71 -12.83
N THR A 117 6.07 17.25 -11.74
CA THR A 117 5.83 17.74 -10.37
C THR A 117 6.94 18.63 -9.83
N GLY A 118 8.13 18.57 -10.44
CA GLY A 118 9.33 19.29 -9.97
C GLY A 118 9.92 18.72 -8.67
N PHE A 119 9.39 17.61 -8.15
CA PHE A 119 9.93 16.94 -6.98
C PHE A 119 11.11 16.03 -7.34
N ARG A 120 12.08 15.97 -6.45
CA ARG A 120 13.16 15.01 -6.54
C ARG A 120 12.75 13.74 -5.82
N GLU A 121 12.82 12.63 -6.53
CA GLU A 121 12.57 11.31 -5.98
C GLU A 121 13.86 10.50 -5.92
N MET A 122 14.05 9.77 -4.83
CA MET A 122 15.15 8.82 -4.70
C MET A 122 14.71 7.46 -5.24
N ILE A 123 15.41 6.97 -6.24
CA ILE A 123 15.13 5.70 -6.91
C ILE A 123 16.24 4.71 -6.62
N ILE A 124 15.89 3.55 -6.11
CA ILE A 124 16.86 2.48 -5.85
C ILE A 124 17.34 1.90 -7.17
N ILE A 125 18.65 1.94 -7.37
CA ILE A 125 19.32 1.39 -8.54
C ILE A 125 19.93 0.03 -8.25
N GLU A 126 20.33 -0.69 -9.29
CA GLU A 126 21.01 -1.96 -9.12
C GLU A 126 22.34 -1.77 -8.39
N PHE A 127 22.52 -2.48 -7.29
CA PHE A 127 23.72 -2.44 -6.46
C PHE A 127 24.44 -3.79 -6.49
N ARG A 128 25.76 -3.75 -6.48
CA ARG A 128 26.61 -4.94 -6.60
C ARG A 128 26.82 -5.66 -5.27
N ASP A 129 26.88 -4.90 -4.19
CA ASP A 129 27.16 -5.44 -2.86
C ASP A 129 25.86 -5.75 -2.10
N LYS A 130 25.53 -7.04 -2.03
CA LYS A 130 24.33 -7.51 -1.30
C LYS A 130 24.38 -7.24 0.20
N MET A 131 25.56 -7.00 0.77
CA MET A 131 25.74 -6.65 2.17
C MET A 131 25.32 -5.20 2.46
N LYS A 132 25.25 -4.37 1.42
CA LYS A 132 24.81 -2.97 1.49
C LYS A 132 23.40 -2.77 0.92
N ALA A 133 22.53 -3.75 1.12
CA ALA A 133 21.15 -3.62 0.67
C ALA A 133 20.48 -2.39 1.30
N PRO A 134 19.91 -1.49 0.48
CA PRO A 134 19.24 -0.31 1.00
C PRO A 134 17.98 -0.69 1.77
N ALA A 135 17.77 -0.05 2.91
CA ALA A 135 16.60 -0.27 3.74
C ALA A 135 16.05 1.05 4.29
N LEU A 136 14.76 1.07 4.54
CA LEU A 136 14.08 2.15 5.21
C LEU A 136 13.65 1.65 6.59
N CYS A 137 14.00 2.38 7.62
CA CYS A 137 13.71 2.05 9.01
C CYS A 137 12.69 2.99 9.61
N ILE A 138 11.84 2.47 10.46
CA ILE A 138 10.97 3.27 11.31
C ILE A 138 11.52 3.22 12.73
N ASN A 139 11.85 4.37 13.28
CA ASN A 139 12.41 4.52 14.62
C ASN A 139 11.36 5.09 15.58
N ASP A 140 11.43 4.65 16.82
CA ASP A 140 10.60 5.20 17.89
C ASP A 140 11.14 6.57 18.38
N ALA A 141 10.46 7.16 19.37
CA ALA A 141 10.86 8.42 19.98
C ALA A 141 12.23 8.36 20.69
N GLU A 142 12.71 7.16 21.02
CA GLU A 142 13.99 6.91 21.68
C GLU A 142 15.12 6.67 20.67
N GLY A 143 14.79 6.59 19.37
CA GLY A 143 15.74 6.35 18.29
C GLY A 143 16.02 4.87 18.01
N ASN A 144 15.25 3.96 18.59
CA ASN A 144 15.40 2.53 18.31
C ASN A 144 14.59 2.13 17.07
N THR A 145 15.16 1.28 16.24
CA THR A 145 14.48 0.77 15.05
C THR A 145 13.37 -0.20 15.45
N VAL A 146 12.13 0.19 15.19
CA VAL A 146 10.93 -0.63 15.41
C VAL A 146 10.77 -1.63 14.28
N LYS A 147 10.95 -1.19 13.04
CA LYS A 147 10.79 -2.00 11.84
C LYS A 147 11.72 -1.53 10.74
N SER A 148 12.27 -2.46 9.99
CA SER A 148 13.08 -2.19 8.80
C SER A 148 12.40 -2.82 7.57
N TYR A 149 12.39 -2.07 6.47
CA TYR A 149 11.83 -2.48 5.19
C TYR A 149 12.91 -2.47 4.13
N ASN A 150 13.22 -3.61 3.55
CA ASN A 150 14.16 -3.70 2.45
C ASN A 150 13.58 -3.03 1.19
N LEU A 151 14.41 -2.23 0.53
CA LEU A 151 14.04 -1.51 -0.68
C LEU A 151 14.54 -2.28 -1.91
N PRO A 152 13.64 -2.82 -2.74
CA PRO A 152 14.05 -3.47 -3.97
C PRO A 152 14.52 -2.47 -5.02
N VAL A 153 15.26 -2.95 -6.00
CA VAL A 153 15.66 -2.16 -7.17
C VAL A 153 14.42 -1.63 -7.90
N GLY A 154 14.44 -0.37 -8.26
CA GLY A 154 13.32 0.34 -8.89
C GLY A 154 12.32 0.96 -7.90
N ALA A 155 12.51 0.78 -6.60
CA ALA A 155 11.68 1.44 -5.59
C ALA A 155 11.91 2.95 -5.56
N HIS A 156 10.82 3.71 -5.54
CA HIS A 156 10.81 5.16 -5.36
C HIS A 156 10.51 5.47 -3.89
N ILE A 157 11.41 6.15 -3.21
CA ILE A 157 11.21 6.55 -1.82
C ILE A 157 10.39 7.83 -1.82
N VAL A 158 9.23 7.80 -1.16
CA VAL A 158 8.29 8.94 -1.11
C VAL A 158 8.38 9.76 0.17
N VAL A 159 9.19 9.31 1.13
CA VAL A 159 9.40 9.99 2.42
C VAL A 159 10.85 10.43 2.55
N LYS A 160 11.10 11.45 3.38
CA LYS A 160 12.45 11.96 3.65
C LYS A 160 12.98 11.36 4.94
N GLU A 161 14.31 11.27 5.03
CA GLU A 161 14.99 10.94 6.30
C GLU A 161 14.60 11.94 7.40
N GLY A 162 14.28 11.42 8.57
CA GLY A 162 13.81 12.22 9.70
C GLY A 162 12.35 12.66 9.64
N ALA A 163 11.61 12.31 8.60
CA ALA A 163 10.18 12.59 8.54
C ALA A 163 9.40 11.74 9.54
N GLU A 164 8.39 12.31 10.15
CA GLU A 164 7.44 11.56 10.97
C GLU A 164 6.38 10.92 10.09
N VAL A 165 6.14 9.63 10.29
CA VAL A 165 5.12 8.86 9.59
C VAL A 165 4.19 8.19 10.59
N VAL A 166 2.94 8.01 10.17
CA VAL A 166 1.93 7.28 10.94
C VAL A 166 1.71 5.90 10.35
N ALA A 167 1.24 4.96 11.17
CA ALA A 167 0.87 3.64 10.69
C ALA A 167 -0.11 3.74 9.50
N GLY A 168 0.10 2.94 8.47
CA GLY A 168 -0.68 2.98 7.25
C GLY A 168 -0.16 3.95 6.16
N SER A 169 0.87 4.75 6.45
CA SER A 169 1.49 5.65 5.47
C SER A 169 2.30 4.88 4.44
N THR A 170 2.22 5.31 3.17
CA THR A 170 3.08 4.79 2.12
C THR A 170 4.48 5.39 2.24
N ILE A 171 5.49 4.55 2.34
CA ILE A 171 6.90 4.97 2.50
C ILE A 171 7.71 4.79 1.21
N ALA A 172 7.34 3.85 0.36
CA ALA A 172 7.95 3.66 -0.95
C ALA A 172 6.93 3.13 -1.96
N LYS A 173 7.21 3.35 -3.23
CA LYS A 173 6.42 2.87 -4.36
C LYS A 173 7.31 2.12 -5.34
N ILE A 174 6.81 1.03 -5.89
CA ILE A 174 7.49 0.28 -6.93
C ILE A 174 6.58 0.30 -8.15
N PRO A 175 6.90 1.10 -9.20
CA PRO A 175 6.08 1.14 -10.40
C PRO A 175 5.97 -0.24 -11.05
N ARG A 176 4.76 -0.65 -11.38
CA ARG A 176 4.51 -1.89 -12.13
C ARG A 176 4.65 -1.61 -13.62
N ALA A 177 5.32 -2.51 -14.35
CA ALA A 177 5.47 -2.41 -15.79
C ALA A 177 4.18 -2.84 -16.53
N VAL A 178 3.04 -2.18 -16.22
CA VAL A 178 1.73 -2.54 -16.77
C VAL A 178 1.66 -2.33 -18.27
N GLY A 179 2.39 -1.33 -18.82
CA GLY A 179 2.42 -1.05 -20.25
C GLY A 179 3.12 -2.11 -21.11
N LYS A 180 3.92 -2.99 -20.51
CA LYS A 180 4.61 -4.07 -21.22
C LYS A 180 3.84 -5.40 -21.21
N ALA A 181 2.82 -5.53 -20.40
CA ALA A 181 2.00 -6.73 -20.34
C ALA A 181 1.14 -6.95 -21.61
N GLY A 182 0.93 -5.92 -22.42
CA GLY A 182 0.25 -6.02 -23.70
C GLY A 182 1.11 -6.53 -24.87
N ASP A 183 2.41 -6.65 -24.70
CA ASP A 183 3.36 -7.10 -25.72
C ASP A 183 3.67 -8.59 -25.65
N ILE A 184 2.85 -9.36 -25.02
CA ILE A 184 2.96 -10.82 -25.06
C ILE A 184 2.27 -11.29 -26.33
N THR A 185 3.01 -11.45 -27.35
CA THR A 185 2.65 -12.23 -28.55
C THR A 185 2.78 -13.72 -28.27
#